data_ac2a8e7322c6147f2472488595302618
#
_entry.id   ac2a8e7322c6147f2472488595302618
#
_cell.length_a   1.000
_cell.length_b   1.000
_cell.length_c   1.000
_cell.angle_alpha   90.00
_cell.angle_beta   90.00
_cell.angle_gamma   90.00
#
_symmetry.space_group_name_H-M   'P 1'
#
loop_
_entity.id
_entity.type
_entity.pdbx_description
1 polymer ?
#
loop_
_entity_poly.entity_id
_entity_poly.type
_entity_poly.pdbx_seq_one_letter_code
_entity_poly.pdbx_strand_id
1 'polypeptide(L)'
;MIDLFEKCRKPSLASELKEKGIYPYFHALESRQAPEVIMEGKRRIMLGSNNYLGLTTCPEVIEAGIKAFEQYGTGCSGSRFLNGTLEMHLELEAELARFLRKEAVVTFSTGFQSNLGIISAIVGRGDYVICDKENHASIYDGCKLSYGKMLRYDHADMADLEHQLQKVPETAGCLIVTDGVFSMGGDIAKLPEIVRLAKQYGARVMVDDAHGLGVLGEGGRGTASHFGLEDEVDIYMGTFSKSLASLGGYMASSNEVAEYVRHASRPFIFSASITPASCATALAALRYLEAHPEIVDRLLSLSAYAREGLRKKKVRIIESTTPIIPLYTYTVENTLTAARQLYDAGVYVNPVLPPATPPAECLLRTSYMATLTEPLIDEAVEIIGSVLGEEA
;
A
#
# COMPACT_ATOMS: atom_id res chain seq x y z
N MET A 1 26.02 -0.03 33.32
CA MET A 1 25.23 -0.07 32.07
C MET A 1 23.91 0.65 32.33
N ILE A 2 23.42 1.43 31.37
CA ILE A 2 22.11 2.07 31.46
C ILE A 2 21.04 1.00 31.22
N ASP A 3 19.92 1.07 31.93
CA ASP A 3 18.78 0.17 31.69
C ASP A 3 18.23 0.39 30.30
N LEU A 4 18.23 -0.66 29.47
CA LEU A 4 17.75 -0.62 28.09
C LEU A 4 16.27 -0.20 28.00
N PHE A 5 15.45 -0.52 29.00
CA PHE A 5 14.04 -0.22 29.07
C PHE A 5 13.71 1.16 29.67
N GLU A 6 14.70 1.93 30.11
CA GLU A 6 14.46 3.29 30.63
C GLU A 6 13.70 4.16 29.63
N LYS A 7 14.04 4.08 28.33
CA LYS A 7 13.34 4.78 27.25
C LYS A 7 11.84 4.44 27.13
N CYS A 8 11.44 3.23 27.56
CA CYS A 8 10.04 2.79 27.50
C CYS A 8 9.18 3.35 28.65
N ARG A 9 9.80 3.89 29.70
CA ARG A 9 9.13 4.46 30.87
C ARG A 9 9.00 5.98 30.80
N LYS A 10 9.69 6.62 29.84
CA LYS A 10 9.60 8.07 29.65
C LYS A 10 8.23 8.43 29.10
N PRO A 11 7.64 9.58 29.50
CA PRO A 11 6.44 10.10 28.88
C PRO A 11 6.61 10.15 27.35
N SER A 12 5.60 9.73 26.65
CA SER A 12 5.58 9.72 25.18
C SER A 12 4.43 10.59 24.68
N LEU A 13 4.51 11.03 23.44
CA LEU A 13 3.40 11.71 22.78
C LEU A 13 2.09 10.91 22.91
N ALA A 14 2.17 9.58 22.83
CA ALA A 14 0.99 8.72 22.98
C ALA A 14 0.36 8.83 24.37
N SER A 15 1.17 8.92 25.46
CA SER A 15 0.63 9.11 26.83
C SER A 15 -0.03 10.47 26.98
N GLU A 16 0.58 11.53 26.46
CA GLU A 16 0.01 12.89 26.51
C GLU A 16 -1.32 12.98 25.74
N LEU A 17 -1.40 12.35 24.56
CA LEU A 17 -2.62 12.33 23.77
C LEU A 17 -3.75 11.54 24.45
N LYS A 18 -3.41 10.46 25.15
CA LYS A 18 -4.39 9.69 25.94
C LYS A 18 -4.92 10.51 27.11
N GLU A 19 -4.06 11.23 27.84
CA GLU A 19 -4.45 12.13 28.92
C GLU A 19 -5.37 13.25 28.44
N LYS A 20 -5.11 13.79 27.22
CA LYS A 20 -5.95 14.82 26.58
C LYS A 20 -7.23 14.26 25.95
N GLY A 21 -7.43 12.95 25.89
CA GLY A 21 -8.60 12.33 25.26
C GLY A 21 -8.68 12.45 23.73
N ILE A 22 -7.55 12.76 23.07
CA ILE A 22 -7.43 12.94 21.60
C ILE A 22 -6.53 11.90 20.95
N TYR A 23 -6.32 10.74 21.59
CA TYR A 23 -5.54 9.63 21.05
C TYR A 23 -6.31 8.93 19.92
N PRO A 24 -5.81 8.95 18.65
CA PRO A 24 -6.62 8.58 17.49
C PRO A 24 -6.35 7.15 16.99
N TYR A 25 -5.64 6.34 17.75
CA TYR A 25 -5.16 5.04 17.28
C TYR A 25 -5.81 3.87 18.04
N PHE A 26 -5.78 2.67 17.41
CA PHE A 26 -6.24 1.40 17.98
C PHE A 26 -7.72 1.35 18.36
N HIS A 27 -8.58 2.07 17.62
CA HIS A 27 -10.02 1.91 17.72
C HIS A 27 -10.43 0.51 17.25
N ALA A 28 -11.16 -0.22 18.10
CA ALA A 28 -11.63 -1.56 17.78
C ALA A 28 -12.80 -1.52 16.80
N LEU A 29 -12.71 -2.35 15.75
CA LEU A 29 -13.80 -2.56 14.80
C LEU A 29 -14.68 -3.71 15.30
N GLU A 30 -15.98 -3.45 15.43
CA GLU A 30 -16.97 -4.40 15.96
C GLU A 30 -17.84 -5.04 14.85
N SER A 31 -17.61 -4.65 13.60
CA SER A 31 -18.31 -5.13 12.42
C SER A 31 -17.33 -5.60 11.34
N ARG A 32 -17.86 -6.05 10.20
CA ARG A 32 -17.05 -6.29 9.00
C ARG A 32 -16.44 -4.97 8.50
N GLN A 33 -15.29 -5.05 7.83
CA GLN A 33 -14.67 -3.91 7.15
C GLN A 33 -15.46 -3.58 5.87
N ALA A 34 -16.34 -2.62 5.96
CA ALA A 34 -17.29 -2.21 4.93
C ALA A 34 -17.35 -0.67 4.84
N PRO A 35 -18.11 -0.07 3.89
CA PRO A 35 -18.32 1.38 3.84
C PRO A 35 -18.86 1.98 5.13
N GLU A 36 -19.70 1.22 5.84
CA GLU A 36 -20.19 1.56 7.17
C GLU A 36 -19.73 0.49 8.16
N VAL A 37 -19.25 0.95 9.29
CA VAL A 37 -18.69 0.09 10.34
C VAL A 37 -19.25 0.47 11.70
N ILE A 38 -19.17 -0.46 12.65
CA ILE A 38 -19.42 -0.19 14.07
C ILE A 38 -18.08 -0.12 14.80
N MET A 39 -17.85 0.98 15.48
CA MET A 39 -16.68 1.22 16.33
C MET A 39 -17.16 1.89 17.62
N GLU A 40 -16.79 1.32 18.77
CA GLU A 40 -17.22 1.79 20.10
C GLU A 40 -18.76 1.95 20.18
N GLY A 41 -19.48 0.92 19.68
CA GLY A 41 -20.94 0.85 19.68
C GLY A 41 -21.65 1.85 18.77
N LYS A 42 -20.93 2.59 17.91
CA LYS A 42 -21.51 3.62 17.03
C LYS A 42 -21.16 3.37 15.57
N ARG A 43 -22.12 3.69 14.68
CA ARG A 43 -21.93 3.70 13.24
C ARG A 43 -20.89 4.74 12.84
N ARG A 44 -20.01 4.38 11.89
CA ARG A 44 -19.04 5.26 11.25
C ARG A 44 -19.02 5.02 9.74
N ILE A 45 -18.89 6.07 8.96
CA ILE A 45 -18.50 5.96 7.54
C ILE A 45 -16.99 5.74 7.50
N MET A 46 -16.56 4.66 6.86
CA MET A 46 -15.16 4.25 6.82
C MET A 46 -14.44 4.89 5.64
N LEU A 47 -13.73 5.96 5.89
CA LEU A 47 -12.84 6.60 4.92
C LEU A 47 -11.33 6.42 5.26
N GLY A 48 -11.00 5.54 6.21
CA GLY A 48 -9.63 5.23 6.61
C GLY A 48 -9.11 3.88 6.11
N SER A 49 -9.90 3.13 5.34
CA SER A 49 -9.55 1.78 4.91
C SER A 49 -8.85 1.77 3.54
N ASN A 50 -7.92 0.82 3.35
CA ASN A 50 -7.31 0.52 2.06
C ASN A 50 -8.06 -0.56 1.27
N ASN A 51 -9.28 -0.89 1.64
CA ASN A 51 -10.14 -1.88 0.97
C ASN A 51 -10.75 -1.29 -0.32
N TYR A 52 -9.91 -0.88 -1.28
CA TYR A 52 -10.30 -0.08 -2.44
C TYR A 52 -11.46 -0.66 -3.24
N LEU A 53 -11.44 -1.96 -3.49
CA LEU A 53 -12.49 -2.65 -4.25
C LEU A 53 -13.67 -3.11 -3.37
N GLY A 54 -13.55 -3.00 -2.04
CA GLY A 54 -14.61 -3.44 -1.11
C GLY A 54 -14.77 -4.95 -0.99
N LEU A 55 -13.79 -5.74 -1.47
CA LEU A 55 -13.91 -7.19 -1.59
C LEU A 55 -13.81 -7.96 -0.26
N THR A 56 -13.48 -7.31 0.86
CA THR A 56 -13.45 -7.95 2.18
C THR A 56 -14.84 -8.50 2.62
N THR A 57 -15.92 -8.03 2.01
CA THR A 57 -17.29 -8.46 2.29
C THR A 57 -17.93 -9.17 1.10
N CYS A 58 -17.20 -9.41 0.02
CA CYS A 58 -17.66 -10.12 -1.17
C CYS A 58 -17.97 -11.59 -0.83
N PRO A 59 -19.19 -12.08 -1.13
CA PRO A 59 -19.59 -13.45 -0.78
C PRO A 59 -18.68 -14.52 -1.41
N GLU A 60 -18.27 -14.34 -2.66
CA GLU A 60 -17.42 -15.27 -3.40
C GLU A 60 -16.04 -15.37 -2.77
N VAL A 61 -15.49 -14.25 -2.30
CA VAL A 61 -14.17 -14.20 -1.64
C VAL A 61 -14.25 -14.88 -0.26
N ILE A 62 -15.33 -14.63 0.50
CA ILE A 62 -15.55 -15.26 1.81
C ILE A 62 -15.69 -16.78 1.64
N GLU A 63 -16.51 -17.22 0.70
CA GLU A 63 -16.77 -18.65 0.43
C GLU A 63 -15.48 -19.40 0.05
N ALA A 64 -14.60 -18.76 -0.76
CA ALA A 64 -13.29 -19.34 -1.11
C ALA A 64 -12.43 -19.57 0.14
N GLY A 65 -12.43 -18.61 1.07
CA GLY A 65 -11.72 -18.75 2.34
C GLY A 65 -12.25 -19.90 3.21
N ILE A 66 -13.58 -20.05 3.31
CA ILE A 66 -14.23 -21.13 4.06
C ILE A 66 -13.83 -22.51 3.47
N LYS A 67 -13.95 -22.69 2.16
CA LYS A 67 -13.55 -23.91 1.47
C LYS A 67 -12.07 -24.27 1.68
N ALA A 68 -11.20 -23.27 1.67
CA ALA A 68 -9.80 -23.48 1.93
C ALA A 68 -9.51 -23.96 3.36
N PHE A 69 -10.23 -23.46 4.36
CA PHE A 69 -10.16 -23.99 5.73
C PHE A 69 -10.60 -25.43 5.82
N GLU A 70 -11.69 -25.80 5.14
CA GLU A 70 -12.20 -27.19 5.13
C GLU A 70 -11.23 -28.17 4.45
N GLN A 71 -10.60 -27.73 3.36
CA GLN A 71 -9.71 -28.59 2.57
C GLN A 71 -8.30 -28.71 3.15
N TYR A 72 -7.70 -27.60 3.61
CA TYR A 72 -6.29 -27.52 3.97
C TYR A 72 -6.02 -27.22 5.45
N GLY A 73 -7.06 -26.97 6.24
CA GLY A 73 -6.93 -26.56 7.63
C GLY A 73 -6.52 -25.09 7.78
N THR A 74 -6.02 -24.73 8.98
CA THR A 74 -5.82 -23.32 9.38
C THR A 74 -4.49 -22.73 8.97
N GLY A 75 -3.51 -23.53 8.58
CA GLY A 75 -2.17 -23.05 8.27
C GLY A 75 -1.28 -24.11 7.61
N CYS A 76 -0.13 -23.68 7.09
CA CYS A 76 0.79 -24.55 6.34
C CYS A 76 1.90 -25.16 7.22
N SER A 77 2.08 -24.70 8.45
CA SER A 77 3.07 -25.20 9.44
C SER A 77 4.52 -25.20 8.94
N GLY A 78 4.85 -24.39 7.94
CA GLY A 78 6.19 -24.29 7.37
C GLY A 78 6.30 -23.20 6.31
N SER A 79 7.54 -22.99 5.85
CA SER A 79 7.81 -22.02 4.78
C SER A 79 7.51 -22.64 3.41
N ARG A 80 7.36 -21.75 2.41
CA ARG A 80 7.23 -22.13 0.99
C ARG A 80 8.40 -23.02 0.52
N PHE A 81 9.57 -22.76 1.06
CA PHE A 81 10.81 -23.45 0.70
C PHE A 81 10.86 -24.91 1.18
N LEU A 82 10.12 -25.26 2.23
CA LEU A 82 10.12 -26.60 2.84
C LEU A 82 8.79 -27.31 2.59
N ASN A 83 7.92 -27.35 3.60
CA ASN A 83 6.68 -28.12 3.58
C ASN A 83 5.42 -27.26 3.39
N GLY A 84 5.56 -25.94 3.30
CA GLY A 84 4.41 -25.01 3.30
C GLY A 84 3.94 -24.59 1.92
N THR A 85 4.32 -25.25 0.83
CA THR A 85 3.79 -24.97 -0.51
C THR A 85 2.58 -25.84 -0.79
N LEU A 86 1.42 -25.20 -0.99
CA LEU A 86 0.18 -25.82 -1.43
C LEU A 86 -0.02 -25.60 -2.94
N GLU A 87 -0.83 -26.44 -3.60
CA GLU A 87 -1.19 -26.24 -5.01
C GLU A 87 -1.79 -24.85 -5.26
N MET A 88 -2.64 -24.38 -4.36
CA MET A 88 -3.26 -23.05 -4.49
C MET A 88 -2.25 -21.90 -4.44
N HIS A 89 -1.08 -22.06 -3.82
CA HIS A 89 -0.02 -21.05 -3.90
C HIS A 89 0.54 -20.97 -5.32
N LEU A 90 0.73 -22.12 -5.98
CA LEU A 90 1.22 -22.18 -7.35
C LEU A 90 0.18 -21.63 -8.33
N GLU A 91 -1.10 -21.94 -8.09
CA GLU A 91 -2.22 -21.43 -8.87
C GLU A 91 -2.32 -19.89 -8.76
N LEU A 92 -2.25 -19.34 -7.54
CA LEU A 92 -2.25 -17.90 -7.32
C LEU A 92 -1.06 -17.23 -8.02
N GLU A 93 0.14 -17.81 -7.93
CA GLU A 93 1.34 -17.29 -8.60
C GLU A 93 1.19 -17.30 -10.12
N ALA A 94 0.63 -18.37 -10.69
CA ALA A 94 0.41 -18.50 -12.12
C ALA A 94 -0.64 -17.49 -12.64
N GLU A 95 -1.75 -17.32 -11.91
CA GLU A 95 -2.80 -16.36 -12.29
C GLU A 95 -2.34 -14.90 -12.13
N LEU A 96 -1.60 -14.56 -11.08
CA LEU A 96 -0.99 -13.25 -10.92
C LEU A 96 0.02 -12.96 -12.02
N ALA A 97 0.87 -13.94 -12.41
CA ALA A 97 1.83 -13.79 -13.49
C ALA A 97 1.11 -13.46 -14.81
N ARG A 98 0.05 -14.21 -15.13
CA ARG A 98 -0.80 -13.96 -16.30
C ARG A 98 -1.45 -12.57 -16.25
N PHE A 99 -2.07 -12.21 -15.10
CA PHE A 99 -2.75 -10.93 -14.92
C PHE A 99 -1.80 -9.74 -15.08
N LEU A 100 -0.61 -9.82 -14.48
CA LEU A 100 0.41 -8.77 -14.50
C LEU A 100 1.29 -8.78 -15.76
N ARG A 101 1.07 -9.74 -16.67
CA ARG A 101 1.88 -9.94 -17.89
C ARG A 101 3.37 -10.09 -17.58
N LYS A 102 3.69 -10.85 -16.52
CA LYS A 102 5.06 -11.21 -16.13
C LYS A 102 5.26 -12.72 -16.24
N GLU A 103 6.51 -13.16 -16.36
CA GLU A 103 6.83 -14.58 -16.53
C GLU A 103 6.61 -15.40 -15.26
N ALA A 104 6.89 -14.80 -14.09
CA ALA A 104 6.80 -15.50 -12.82
C ALA A 104 6.41 -14.58 -11.67
N VAL A 105 5.78 -15.19 -10.66
CA VAL A 105 5.44 -14.56 -9.38
C VAL A 105 6.01 -15.39 -8.22
N VAL A 106 6.37 -14.70 -7.15
CA VAL A 106 6.74 -15.29 -5.85
C VAL A 106 5.86 -14.63 -4.79
N THR A 107 5.09 -15.42 -4.03
CA THR A 107 4.21 -14.92 -2.98
C THR A 107 4.87 -14.95 -1.61
N PHE A 108 4.71 -13.87 -0.85
CA PHE A 108 5.23 -13.66 0.51
C PHE A 108 4.09 -13.57 1.53
N SER A 109 4.39 -13.74 2.80
CA SER A 109 3.38 -13.73 3.87
C SER A 109 2.78 -12.35 4.14
N THR A 110 3.47 -11.27 3.80
CA THR A 110 2.96 -9.89 3.85
C THR A 110 3.62 -9.03 2.76
N GLY A 111 2.98 -7.90 2.40
CA GLY A 111 3.60 -6.91 1.50
C GLY A 111 4.87 -6.29 2.09
N PHE A 112 4.89 -6.00 3.41
CA PHE A 112 6.08 -5.51 4.08
C PHE A 112 7.27 -6.47 3.88
N GLN A 113 7.02 -7.76 4.08
CA GLN A 113 8.02 -8.82 3.93
C GLN A 113 8.45 -9.02 2.48
N SER A 114 7.58 -8.73 1.50
CA SER A 114 7.94 -8.76 0.08
C SER A 114 9.06 -7.77 -0.23
N ASN A 115 8.93 -6.50 0.19
CA ASN A 115 9.97 -5.50 -0.01
C ASN A 115 11.29 -5.89 0.68
N LEU A 116 11.23 -6.36 1.94
CA LEU A 116 12.42 -6.85 2.62
C LEU A 116 13.10 -7.98 1.84
N GLY A 117 12.29 -8.94 1.36
CA GLY A 117 12.77 -10.13 0.69
C GLY A 117 13.33 -9.87 -0.70
N ILE A 118 12.70 -9.02 -1.48
CA ILE A 118 13.11 -8.67 -2.83
C ILE A 118 14.42 -7.86 -2.79
N ILE A 119 14.40 -6.74 -2.09
CA ILE A 119 15.51 -5.78 -2.10
C ILE A 119 16.77 -6.40 -1.49
N SER A 120 16.63 -7.05 -0.31
CA SER A 120 17.79 -7.66 0.36
C SER A 120 18.36 -8.90 -0.36
N ALA A 121 17.57 -9.56 -1.21
CA ALA A 121 18.07 -10.67 -2.02
C ALA A 121 18.83 -10.19 -3.27
N ILE A 122 18.33 -9.13 -3.93
CA ILE A 122 18.83 -8.69 -5.24
C ILE A 122 20.00 -7.73 -5.09
N VAL A 123 19.93 -6.79 -4.13
CA VAL A 123 20.95 -5.73 -3.99
C VAL A 123 22.08 -6.24 -3.09
N GLY A 124 23.21 -6.59 -3.69
CA GLY A 124 24.37 -7.18 -3.03
C GLY A 124 25.49 -6.19 -2.71
N ARG A 125 26.66 -6.73 -2.30
CA ARG A 125 27.86 -5.92 -2.06
C ARG A 125 28.36 -5.31 -3.37
N GLY A 126 28.58 -4.01 -3.36
CA GLY A 126 29.02 -3.27 -4.53
C GLY A 126 27.90 -2.71 -5.39
N ASP A 127 26.66 -3.14 -5.16
CA ASP A 127 25.47 -2.59 -5.85
C ASP A 127 24.92 -1.35 -5.15
N TYR A 128 24.04 -0.66 -5.87
CA TYR A 128 23.34 0.52 -5.38
C TYR A 128 21.82 0.32 -5.45
N VAL A 129 21.11 0.89 -4.50
CA VAL A 129 19.68 1.05 -4.55
C VAL A 129 19.34 2.52 -4.38
N ILE A 130 18.54 3.06 -5.29
CA ILE A 130 18.10 4.47 -5.27
C ILE A 130 16.60 4.49 -5.02
N CYS A 131 16.15 5.18 -3.97
CA CYS A 131 14.74 5.22 -3.60
C CYS A 131 14.24 6.65 -3.39
N ASP A 132 12.97 6.87 -3.71
CA ASP A 132 12.26 8.11 -3.41
C ASP A 132 12.18 8.34 -1.91
N LYS A 133 12.30 9.59 -1.44
CA LYS A 133 12.25 9.92 -0.02
C LYS A 133 10.91 9.64 0.65
N GLU A 134 9.82 9.56 -0.11
CA GLU A 134 8.49 9.26 0.39
C GLU A 134 8.07 7.80 0.21
N ASN A 135 8.97 6.94 -0.26
CA ASN A 135 8.71 5.51 -0.34
C ASN A 135 8.28 4.91 1.00
N HIS A 136 7.49 3.85 0.91
CA HIS A 136 7.01 3.11 2.08
C HIS A 136 8.16 2.60 2.96
N ALA A 137 7.94 2.59 4.29
CA ALA A 137 8.94 2.18 5.29
C ALA A 137 9.58 0.81 5.02
N SER A 138 8.84 -0.15 4.45
CA SER A 138 9.34 -1.47 4.11
C SER A 138 10.42 -1.44 3.01
N ILE A 139 10.37 -0.48 2.08
CA ILE A 139 11.41 -0.27 1.08
C ILE A 139 12.69 0.18 1.77
N TYR A 140 12.60 1.16 2.67
CA TYR A 140 13.75 1.61 3.45
C TYR A 140 14.37 0.50 4.29
N ASP A 141 13.53 -0.31 4.92
CA ASP A 141 14.04 -1.41 5.75
C ASP A 141 14.64 -2.53 4.88
N GLY A 142 14.07 -2.79 3.69
CA GLY A 142 14.66 -3.66 2.68
C GLY A 142 16.04 -3.17 2.22
N CYS A 143 16.17 -1.86 1.96
CA CYS A 143 17.45 -1.25 1.61
C CYS A 143 18.49 -1.37 2.73
N LYS A 144 18.09 -1.15 4.00
CA LYS A 144 18.98 -1.32 5.16
C LYS A 144 19.42 -2.76 5.39
N LEU A 145 18.57 -3.74 5.06
CA LEU A 145 18.90 -5.17 5.16
C LEU A 145 19.77 -5.65 4.01
N SER A 146 19.80 -4.95 2.90
CA SER A 146 20.67 -5.26 1.77
C SER A 146 22.12 -4.93 2.13
N TYR A 147 23.07 -5.51 1.38
CA TYR A 147 24.49 -5.17 1.48
C TYR A 147 24.89 -4.04 0.53
N GLY A 148 23.97 -3.53 -0.27
CA GLY A 148 24.21 -2.46 -1.23
C GLY A 148 24.23 -1.07 -0.59
N LYS A 149 24.65 -0.09 -1.36
CA LYS A 149 24.62 1.31 -0.94
C LYS A 149 23.30 1.96 -1.28
N MET A 150 22.60 2.45 -0.27
CA MET A 150 21.35 3.18 -0.46
C MET A 150 21.63 4.66 -0.75
N LEU A 151 21.06 5.16 -1.84
CA LEU A 151 20.93 6.56 -2.19
C LEU A 151 19.45 6.96 -2.15
N ARG A 152 19.16 8.23 -1.96
CA ARG A 152 17.78 8.75 -1.92
C ARG A 152 17.69 10.01 -2.77
N TYR A 153 16.60 10.16 -3.48
CA TYR A 153 16.27 11.38 -4.20
C TYR A 153 15.03 12.06 -3.61
N ASP A 154 14.95 13.38 -3.77
CA ASP A 154 13.82 14.17 -3.32
C ASP A 154 12.55 13.72 -4.03
N HIS A 155 11.43 13.68 -3.30
CA HIS A 155 10.17 13.13 -3.78
C HIS A 155 9.77 13.71 -5.13
N ALA A 156 9.53 12.80 -6.09
CA ALA A 156 9.16 13.12 -7.47
C ALA A 156 10.10 14.10 -8.20
N ASP A 157 11.34 14.30 -7.72
CA ASP A 157 12.36 15.13 -8.36
C ASP A 157 13.26 14.30 -9.27
N MET A 158 12.98 14.38 -10.57
CA MET A 158 13.73 13.62 -11.59
C MET A 158 15.14 14.16 -11.83
N ALA A 159 15.40 15.43 -11.54
CA ALA A 159 16.73 16.00 -11.62
C ALA A 159 17.63 15.48 -10.49
N ASP A 160 17.06 15.38 -9.27
CA ASP A 160 17.80 14.76 -8.17
C ASP A 160 17.97 13.25 -8.38
N LEU A 161 16.95 12.53 -8.93
CA LEU A 161 17.15 11.13 -9.33
C LEU A 161 18.33 10.97 -10.29
N GLU A 162 18.41 11.78 -11.33
CA GLU A 162 19.51 11.75 -12.28
C GLU A 162 20.85 12.06 -11.59
N HIS A 163 20.88 13.05 -10.70
CA HIS A 163 22.07 13.36 -9.91
C HIS A 163 22.51 12.17 -9.02
N GLN A 164 21.58 11.40 -8.45
CA GLN A 164 21.93 10.19 -7.69
C GLN A 164 22.47 9.08 -8.61
N LEU A 165 21.89 8.89 -9.79
CA LEU A 165 22.34 7.92 -10.79
C LEU A 165 23.78 8.19 -11.24
N GLN A 166 24.16 9.46 -11.43
CA GLN A 166 25.51 9.88 -11.78
C GLN A 166 26.59 9.51 -10.73
N LYS A 167 26.17 9.22 -9.48
CA LYS A 167 27.08 8.77 -8.41
C LYS A 167 27.35 7.27 -8.43
N VAL A 168 26.59 6.51 -9.22
CA VAL A 168 26.74 5.05 -9.34
C VAL A 168 27.88 4.74 -10.30
N PRO A 169 28.91 3.98 -9.88
CA PRO A 169 29.98 3.56 -10.79
C PRO A 169 29.45 2.69 -11.92
N GLU A 170 30.01 2.81 -13.12
CA GLU A 170 29.64 1.98 -14.29
C GLU A 170 29.82 0.47 -14.07
N THR A 171 30.65 0.08 -13.09
CA THR A 171 30.89 -1.32 -12.72
C THR A 171 29.94 -1.86 -11.66
N ALA A 172 29.01 -1.05 -11.17
CA ALA A 172 28.05 -1.43 -10.12
C ALA A 172 26.65 -1.70 -10.68
N GLY A 173 25.96 -2.68 -10.11
CA GLY A 173 24.52 -2.84 -10.34
C GLY A 173 23.74 -1.72 -9.67
N CYS A 174 22.62 -1.32 -10.26
CA CYS A 174 21.74 -0.28 -9.71
C CYS A 174 20.28 -0.68 -9.83
N LEU A 175 19.53 -0.57 -8.71
CA LEU A 175 18.09 -0.73 -8.65
C LEU A 175 17.45 0.58 -8.23
N ILE A 176 16.55 1.13 -9.05
CA ILE A 176 15.65 2.23 -8.68
C ILE A 176 14.40 1.61 -8.10
N VAL A 177 13.98 2.05 -6.90
CA VAL A 177 12.74 1.57 -6.25
C VAL A 177 11.84 2.76 -5.97
N THR A 178 10.59 2.66 -6.40
CA THR A 178 9.55 3.68 -6.14
C THR A 178 8.22 3.03 -5.79
N ASP A 179 7.43 3.69 -4.92
CA ASP A 179 6.01 3.41 -4.86
C ASP A 179 5.37 3.79 -6.21
N GLY A 180 4.42 3.03 -6.69
CA GLY A 180 3.64 3.37 -7.88
C GLY A 180 2.61 4.47 -7.58
N VAL A 181 1.91 4.30 -6.45
CA VAL A 181 1.03 5.30 -5.84
C VAL A 181 1.50 5.52 -4.42
N PHE A 182 1.82 6.75 -4.07
CA PHE A 182 2.29 7.11 -2.73
C PHE A 182 1.15 7.12 -1.72
N SER A 183 1.35 6.39 -0.62
CA SER A 183 0.27 6.06 0.31
C SER A 183 -0.31 7.25 1.07
N MET A 184 0.46 8.32 1.26
CA MET A 184 0.07 9.51 2.04
C MET A 184 -0.46 10.62 1.14
N GLY A 185 0.25 10.96 0.07
CA GLY A 185 -0.14 12.00 -0.89
C GLY A 185 -1.20 11.53 -1.90
N GLY A 186 -1.25 10.24 -2.19
CA GLY A 186 -2.13 9.70 -3.23
C GLY A 186 -1.68 10.03 -4.65
N ASP A 187 -0.52 10.62 -4.81
CA ASP A 187 0.09 10.93 -6.11
C ASP A 187 0.70 9.70 -6.76
N ILE A 188 0.85 9.77 -8.07
CA ILE A 188 1.38 8.69 -8.91
C ILE A 188 2.83 9.00 -9.25
N ALA A 189 3.71 7.99 -9.14
CA ALA A 189 5.12 8.12 -9.54
C ALA A 189 5.26 8.63 -10.98
N LYS A 190 6.28 9.44 -11.24
CA LYS A 190 6.67 9.87 -12.60
C LYS A 190 7.36 8.73 -13.36
N LEU A 191 6.66 7.60 -13.45
CA LEU A 191 7.22 6.35 -13.97
C LEU A 191 7.82 6.45 -15.37
N PRO A 192 7.25 7.21 -16.34
CA PRO A 192 7.86 7.39 -17.65
C PRO A 192 9.28 8.00 -17.59
N GLU A 193 9.46 9.02 -16.75
CA GLU A 193 10.77 9.67 -16.57
C GLU A 193 11.76 8.78 -15.81
N ILE A 194 11.28 8.04 -14.80
CA ILE A 194 12.08 7.08 -14.03
C ILE A 194 12.61 5.99 -14.98
N VAL A 195 11.75 5.42 -15.81
CA VAL A 195 12.12 4.39 -16.80
C VAL A 195 13.10 4.94 -17.83
N ARG A 196 12.88 6.16 -18.32
CA ARG A 196 13.80 6.82 -19.25
C ARG A 196 15.20 6.98 -18.64
N LEU A 197 15.28 7.46 -17.41
CA LEU A 197 16.56 7.61 -16.68
C LEU A 197 17.20 6.26 -16.41
N ALA A 198 16.42 5.26 -15.98
CA ALA A 198 16.92 3.91 -15.76
C ALA A 198 17.59 3.34 -17.01
N LYS A 199 16.97 3.46 -18.18
CA LYS A 199 17.55 3.03 -19.46
C LYS A 199 18.83 3.79 -19.80
N GLN A 200 18.84 5.10 -19.59
CA GLN A 200 20.00 5.95 -19.88
C GLN A 200 21.24 5.55 -19.06
N TYR A 201 21.05 5.16 -17.81
CA TYR A 201 22.12 4.81 -16.87
C TYR A 201 22.32 3.30 -16.66
N GLY A 202 21.55 2.45 -17.35
CA GLY A 202 21.64 0.98 -17.22
C GLY A 202 21.13 0.44 -15.89
N ALA A 203 20.28 1.19 -15.18
CA ALA A 203 19.64 0.76 -13.94
C ALA A 203 18.41 -0.11 -14.20
N ARG A 204 18.02 -0.91 -13.20
CA ARG A 204 16.77 -1.67 -13.17
C ARG A 204 15.70 -0.93 -12.36
N VAL A 205 14.42 -1.20 -12.65
CA VAL A 205 13.28 -0.52 -12.02
C VAL A 205 12.42 -1.53 -11.26
N MET A 206 12.17 -1.23 -10.00
CA MET A 206 11.18 -1.91 -9.15
C MET A 206 10.08 -0.91 -8.78
N VAL A 207 8.82 -1.31 -8.99
CA VAL A 207 7.64 -0.55 -8.57
C VAL A 207 6.93 -1.30 -7.45
N ASP A 208 6.75 -0.63 -6.30
CA ASP A 208 5.82 -1.06 -5.26
C ASP A 208 4.42 -0.57 -5.63
N ASP A 209 3.63 -1.47 -6.14
CA ASP A 209 2.28 -1.20 -6.64
C ASP A 209 1.19 -1.61 -5.64
N ALA A 210 1.52 -1.60 -4.34
CA ALA A 210 0.60 -1.96 -3.28
C ALA A 210 -0.67 -1.08 -3.25
N HIS A 211 -0.61 0.14 -3.74
CA HIS A 211 -1.72 1.07 -3.90
C HIS A 211 -2.17 1.24 -5.36
N GLY A 212 -1.46 0.66 -6.32
CA GLY A 212 -1.79 0.73 -7.74
C GLY A 212 -2.59 -0.47 -8.23
N LEU A 213 -2.29 -1.68 -7.74
CA LEU A 213 -3.03 -2.90 -8.09
C LEU A 213 -4.51 -2.78 -7.72
N GLY A 214 -5.40 -3.04 -8.68
CA GLY A 214 -6.86 -2.87 -8.52
C GLY A 214 -7.33 -1.42 -8.47
N VAL A 215 -6.44 -0.45 -8.77
CA VAL A 215 -6.73 0.99 -8.72
C VAL A 215 -6.42 1.68 -10.05
N LEU A 216 -5.30 1.37 -10.65
CA LEU A 216 -4.81 2.01 -11.87
C LEU A 216 -4.60 1.00 -13.00
N GLY A 217 -4.52 1.52 -14.21
CA GLY A 217 -4.21 0.75 -15.41
C GLY A 217 -5.38 -0.08 -15.92
N GLU A 218 -5.18 -0.72 -17.08
CA GLU A 218 -6.20 -1.52 -17.74
C GLU A 218 -6.63 -2.69 -16.86
N GLY A 219 -7.91 -2.75 -16.49
CA GLY A 219 -8.46 -3.78 -15.61
C GLY A 219 -7.84 -3.80 -14.19
N GLY A 220 -7.20 -2.69 -13.76
CA GLY A 220 -6.58 -2.61 -12.44
C GLY A 220 -5.19 -3.26 -12.33
N ARG A 221 -4.47 -3.42 -13.45
CA ARG A 221 -3.12 -4.05 -13.45
C ARG A 221 -2.02 -3.20 -12.83
N GLY A 222 -2.32 -1.98 -12.39
CA GLY A 222 -1.40 -1.15 -11.65
C GLY A 222 -0.74 -0.04 -12.45
N THR A 223 0.26 0.58 -11.82
CA THR A 223 0.88 1.83 -12.28
C THR A 223 1.62 1.69 -13.61
N ALA A 224 2.34 0.59 -13.82
CA ALA A 224 3.02 0.39 -15.10
C ALA A 224 2.04 0.27 -16.26
N SER A 225 0.92 -0.45 -16.06
CA SER A 225 -0.16 -0.56 -17.04
C SER A 225 -0.84 0.78 -17.31
N HIS A 226 -0.95 1.65 -16.30
CA HIS A 226 -1.49 3.00 -16.46
C HIS A 226 -0.70 3.84 -17.47
N PHE A 227 0.61 3.62 -17.54
CA PHE A 227 1.49 4.34 -18.48
C PHE A 227 1.86 3.52 -19.73
N GLY A 228 1.38 2.28 -19.90
CA GLY A 228 1.79 1.40 -20.98
C GLY A 228 3.27 1.00 -20.92
N LEU A 229 3.79 0.80 -19.71
CA LEU A 229 5.21 0.53 -19.43
C LEU A 229 5.42 -0.85 -18.81
N GLU A 230 4.50 -1.80 -19.03
CA GLU A 230 4.56 -3.13 -18.40
C GLU A 230 5.85 -3.89 -18.72
N ASP A 231 6.38 -3.73 -19.94
CA ASP A 231 7.61 -4.39 -20.37
C ASP A 231 8.88 -3.69 -19.89
N GLU A 232 8.76 -2.46 -19.38
CA GLU A 232 9.87 -1.59 -19.02
C GLU A 232 10.19 -1.61 -17.52
N VAL A 233 9.28 -2.11 -16.70
CA VAL A 233 9.49 -2.28 -15.26
C VAL A 233 9.95 -3.71 -15.01
N ASP A 234 11.12 -3.87 -14.39
CA ASP A 234 11.75 -5.18 -14.19
C ASP A 234 11.06 -5.98 -13.08
N ILE A 235 10.65 -5.33 -12.00
CA ILE A 235 10.07 -5.97 -10.81
C ILE A 235 8.82 -5.23 -10.38
N TYR A 236 7.71 -5.96 -10.27
CA TYR A 236 6.53 -5.49 -9.55
C TYR A 236 6.50 -6.10 -8.15
N MET A 237 6.22 -5.27 -7.19
CA MET A 237 5.84 -5.68 -5.85
C MET A 237 4.40 -5.27 -5.61
N GLY A 238 3.62 -6.07 -4.89
CA GLY A 238 2.29 -5.70 -4.45
C GLY A 238 1.88 -6.44 -3.19
N THR A 239 0.69 -6.08 -2.71
CA THR A 239 0.12 -6.68 -1.49
C THR A 239 -1.29 -7.19 -1.72
N PHE A 240 -1.69 -8.23 -0.99
CA PHE A 240 -3.06 -8.73 -0.98
C PHE A 240 -3.94 -8.01 0.05
N SER A 241 -3.34 -7.22 0.95
CA SER A 241 -4.03 -6.62 2.10
C SER A 241 -4.86 -5.37 1.79
N LYS A 242 -4.98 -5.02 0.50
CA LYS A 242 -5.72 -3.83 0.04
C LYS A 242 -6.80 -4.24 -0.97
N SER A 243 -6.59 -4.01 -2.27
CA SER A 243 -7.58 -4.35 -3.32
C SER A 243 -7.95 -5.83 -3.36
N LEU A 244 -7.02 -6.75 -3.07
CA LEU A 244 -7.32 -8.19 -3.04
C LEU A 244 -7.86 -8.72 -1.70
N ALA A 245 -8.20 -7.84 -0.77
CA ALA A 245 -9.00 -8.12 0.44
C ALA A 245 -8.52 -9.31 1.30
N SER A 246 -7.21 -9.58 1.33
CA SER A 246 -6.61 -10.73 2.01
C SER A 246 -5.36 -10.33 2.81
N LEU A 247 -4.50 -11.27 3.11
CA LEU A 247 -3.17 -11.03 3.70
C LEU A 247 -2.11 -11.71 2.86
N GLY A 248 -1.00 -11.01 2.64
CA GLY A 248 0.14 -11.49 1.86
C GLY A 248 0.69 -10.40 0.96
N GLY A 249 1.64 -10.78 0.13
CA GLY A 249 2.20 -9.92 -0.90
C GLY A 249 2.88 -10.76 -1.98
N TYR A 250 3.39 -10.10 -3.01
CA TYR A 250 4.03 -10.78 -4.11
C TYR A 250 5.17 -9.95 -4.72
N MET A 251 6.03 -10.64 -5.45
CA MET A 251 6.94 -10.12 -6.45
C MET A 251 6.56 -10.72 -7.81
N ALA A 252 6.51 -9.92 -8.86
CA ALA A 252 6.37 -10.41 -10.24
C ALA A 252 7.55 -9.89 -11.08
N SER A 253 8.18 -10.78 -11.87
CA SER A 253 9.35 -10.47 -12.67
C SER A 253 9.59 -11.55 -13.74
N SER A 254 10.82 -11.58 -14.33
CA SER A 254 11.26 -12.69 -15.18
C SER A 254 11.44 -13.97 -14.35
N ASN A 255 11.43 -15.12 -15.04
CA ASN A 255 11.68 -16.42 -14.42
C ASN A 255 13.03 -16.48 -13.69
N GLU A 256 14.07 -15.89 -14.26
CA GLU A 256 15.43 -15.88 -13.69
C GLU A 256 15.47 -15.12 -12.36
N VAL A 257 14.84 -13.93 -12.31
CA VAL A 257 14.78 -13.11 -11.09
C VAL A 257 13.93 -13.81 -10.03
N ALA A 258 12.78 -14.36 -10.40
CA ALA A 258 11.92 -15.08 -9.48
C ALA A 258 12.60 -16.32 -8.88
N GLU A 259 13.30 -17.10 -9.69
CA GLU A 259 14.05 -18.27 -9.25
C GLU A 259 15.20 -17.89 -8.30
N TYR A 260 15.92 -16.82 -8.63
CA TYR A 260 16.94 -16.31 -7.73
C TYR A 260 16.38 -15.87 -6.38
N VAL A 261 15.28 -15.12 -6.37
CA VAL A 261 14.65 -14.65 -5.13
C VAL A 261 14.11 -15.83 -4.29
N ARG A 262 13.53 -16.85 -4.90
CA ARG A 262 13.09 -18.06 -4.17
C ARG A 262 14.21 -18.73 -3.37
N HIS A 263 15.46 -18.67 -3.85
CA HIS A 263 16.60 -19.33 -3.24
C HIS A 263 17.53 -18.43 -2.43
N ALA A 264 17.42 -17.10 -2.60
CA ALA A 264 18.27 -16.13 -1.91
C ALA A 264 17.54 -15.30 -0.83
N SER A 265 16.22 -15.16 -0.96
CA SER A 265 15.44 -14.32 -0.06
C SER A 265 15.22 -14.93 1.31
N ARG A 266 15.95 -14.45 2.32
CA ARG A 266 15.80 -14.92 3.71
C ARG A 266 14.38 -14.70 4.26
N PRO A 267 13.71 -13.55 4.02
CA PRO A 267 12.32 -13.35 4.41
C PRO A 267 11.34 -14.35 3.78
N PHE A 268 11.64 -14.88 2.61
CA PHE A 268 10.85 -15.95 1.98
C PHE A 268 11.17 -17.32 2.55
N ILE A 269 12.44 -17.68 2.63
CA ILE A 269 12.92 -19.03 3.01
C ILE A 269 12.60 -19.33 4.47
N PHE A 270 12.74 -18.37 5.37
CA PHE A 270 12.65 -18.56 6.83
C PHE A 270 11.34 -18.07 7.45
N SER A 271 10.32 -17.79 6.64
CA SER A 271 8.98 -17.45 7.12
C SER A 271 7.95 -18.50 6.74
N ALA A 272 6.96 -18.68 7.60
CA ALA A 272 5.80 -19.49 7.28
C ALA A 272 5.07 -18.93 6.05
N SER A 273 4.49 -19.82 5.25
CA SER A 273 3.65 -19.46 4.10
C SER A 273 2.39 -18.71 4.54
N ILE A 274 1.80 -17.93 3.62
CA ILE A 274 0.44 -17.43 3.82
C ILE A 274 -0.52 -18.59 4.09
N THR A 275 -1.52 -18.35 4.92
CA THR A 275 -2.49 -19.38 5.28
C THR A 275 -3.33 -19.81 4.07
N PRO A 276 -3.89 -21.02 4.06
CA PRO A 276 -4.77 -21.48 2.98
C PRO A 276 -5.91 -20.50 2.70
N ALA A 277 -6.58 -20.01 3.73
CA ALA A 277 -7.66 -19.04 3.59
C ALA A 277 -7.19 -17.72 2.97
N SER A 278 -6.02 -17.19 3.38
CA SER A 278 -5.48 -15.98 2.79
C SER A 278 -5.11 -16.16 1.32
N CYS A 279 -4.56 -17.32 0.96
CA CYS A 279 -4.24 -17.65 -0.43
C CYS A 279 -5.52 -17.72 -1.27
N ALA A 280 -6.53 -18.46 -0.81
CA ALA A 280 -7.79 -18.65 -1.52
C ALA A 280 -8.58 -17.35 -1.69
N THR A 281 -8.62 -16.50 -0.65
CA THR A 281 -9.30 -15.20 -0.72
C THR A 281 -8.59 -14.25 -1.68
N ALA A 282 -7.26 -14.22 -1.71
CA ALA A 282 -6.50 -13.43 -2.69
C ALA A 282 -6.77 -13.89 -4.12
N LEU A 283 -6.77 -15.20 -4.35
CA LEU A 283 -7.06 -15.80 -5.66
C LEU A 283 -8.50 -15.50 -6.12
N ALA A 284 -9.47 -15.66 -5.22
CA ALA A 284 -10.86 -15.35 -5.53
C ALA A 284 -11.08 -13.85 -5.81
N ALA A 285 -10.40 -12.97 -5.06
CA ALA A 285 -10.47 -11.54 -5.29
C ALA A 285 -9.83 -11.14 -6.63
N LEU A 286 -8.73 -11.78 -7.03
CA LEU A 286 -8.12 -11.56 -8.35
C LEU A 286 -9.08 -11.98 -9.46
N ARG A 287 -9.67 -13.17 -9.36
CA ARG A 287 -10.67 -13.68 -10.33
C ARG A 287 -11.90 -12.77 -10.41
N TYR A 288 -12.36 -12.27 -9.26
CA TYR A 288 -13.47 -11.31 -9.22
C TYR A 288 -13.10 -10.01 -9.95
N LEU A 289 -11.92 -9.46 -9.74
CA LEU A 289 -11.44 -8.27 -10.43
C LEU A 289 -11.36 -8.49 -11.96
N GLU A 290 -10.87 -9.65 -12.41
CA GLU A 290 -10.81 -9.99 -13.83
C GLU A 290 -12.19 -10.14 -14.47
N ALA A 291 -13.14 -10.72 -13.73
CA ALA A 291 -14.53 -10.88 -14.19
C ALA A 291 -15.33 -9.58 -14.16
N HIS A 292 -14.93 -8.62 -13.32
CA HIS A 292 -15.63 -7.37 -13.07
C HIS A 292 -14.69 -6.15 -13.13
N PRO A 293 -14.01 -5.91 -14.28
CA PRO A 293 -13.05 -4.81 -14.38
C PRO A 293 -13.70 -3.42 -14.22
N GLU A 294 -15.00 -3.30 -14.44
CA GLU A 294 -15.79 -2.08 -14.22
C GLU A 294 -15.76 -1.57 -12.77
N ILE A 295 -15.38 -2.42 -11.81
CA ILE A 295 -15.27 -2.02 -10.40
C ILE A 295 -14.16 -0.97 -10.19
N VAL A 296 -13.12 -1.00 -11.02
CA VAL A 296 -12.03 -0.01 -11.00
C VAL A 296 -12.54 1.35 -11.47
N ASP A 297 -13.30 1.39 -12.57
CA ASP A 297 -13.90 2.62 -13.07
C ASP A 297 -14.88 3.21 -12.06
N ARG A 298 -15.67 2.35 -11.41
CA ARG A 298 -16.57 2.76 -10.33
C ARG A 298 -15.81 3.39 -9.17
N LEU A 299 -14.70 2.77 -8.73
CA LEU A 299 -13.84 3.30 -7.68
C LEU A 299 -13.34 4.71 -8.00
N LEU A 300 -12.81 4.88 -9.21
CA LEU A 300 -12.28 6.17 -9.67
C LEU A 300 -13.38 7.23 -9.81
N SER A 301 -14.56 6.86 -10.33
CA SER A 301 -15.71 7.75 -10.46
C SER A 301 -16.22 8.23 -9.11
N LEU A 302 -16.37 7.34 -8.12
CA LEU A 302 -16.79 7.70 -6.76
C LEU A 302 -15.74 8.58 -6.06
N SER A 303 -14.46 8.32 -6.31
CA SER A 303 -13.36 9.15 -5.77
C SER A 303 -13.35 10.55 -6.39
N ALA A 304 -13.62 10.67 -7.68
CA ALA A 304 -13.77 11.95 -8.35
C ALA A 304 -14.99 12.72 -7.84
N TYR A 305 -16.12 12.03 -7.63
CA TYR A 305 -17.33 12.61 -7.04
C TYR A 305 -17.08 13.18 -5.64
N ALA A 306 -16.41 12.40 -4.79
CA ALA A 306 -16.05 12.84 -3.44
C ALA A 306 -15.12 14.06 -3.46
N ARG A 307 -14.11 14.07 -4.35
CA ARG A 307 -13.16 15.18 -4.51
C ARG A 307 -13.88 16.47 -4.90
N GLU A 308 -14.81 16.39 -5.84
CA GLU A 308 -15.62 17.53 -6.24
C GLU A 308 -16.53 18.03 -5.10
N GLY A 309 -17.13 17.12 -4.33
CA GLY A 309 -17.90 17.47 -3.13
C GLY A 309 -17.07 18.22 -2.08
N LEU A 310 -15.87 17.73 -1.79
CA LEU A 310 -14.93 18.37 -0.84
C LEU A 310 -14.51 19.76 -1.33
N ARG A 311 -14.25 19.95 -2.62
CA ARG A 311 -13.94 21.26 -3.19
C ARG A 311 -15.10 22.25 -3.04
N LYS A 312 -16.34 21.81 -3.29
CA LYS A 312 -17.55 22.63 -3.09
C LYS A 312 -17.70 23.09 -1.64
N LYS A 313 -17.27 22.27 -0.68
CA LYS A 313 -17.21 22.60 0.75
C LYS A 313 -15.98 23.41 1.15
N LYS A 314 -15.14 23.84 0.20
CA LYS A 314 -13.89 24.59 0.42
C LYS A 314 -12.90 23.86 1.34
N VAL A 315 -12.94 22.54 1.38
CA VAL A 315 -11.95 21.72 2.08
C VAL A 315 -10.67 21.72 1.25
N ARG A 316 -9.54 22.03 1.86
CA ARG A 316 -8.23 21.99 1.19
C ARG A 316 -7.74 20.56 1.08
N ILE A 317 -7.56 20.09 -0.15
CA ILE A 317 -7.12 18.73 -0.47
C ILE A 317 -5.78 18.76 -1.21
N ILE A 318 -5.05 17.63 -1.13
CA ILE A 318 -3.96 17.35 -2.08
C ILE A 318 -4.59 16.84 -3.37
N GLU A 319 -4.22 17.43 -4.50
CA GLU A 319 -4.74 17.04 -5.79
C GLU A 319 -4.12 15.72 -6.25
N SER A 320 -4.96 14.73 -6.51
CA SER A 320 -4.59 13.45 -7.09
C SER A 320 -5.73 12.90 -7.93
N THR A 321 -5.48 11.85 -8.69
CA THR A 321 -6.52 11.13 -9.46
C THR A 321 -6.85 9.77 -8.84
N THR A 322 -6.19 9.39 -7.76
CA THR A 322 -6.36 8.11 -7.08
C THR A 322 -7.49 8.15 -6.03
N PRO A 323 -7.89 7.01 -5.47
CA PRO A 323 -8.88 6.96 -4.39
C PRO A 323 -8.40 7.52 -3.06
N ILE A 324 -7.15 7.93 -2.96
CA ILE A 324 -6.58 8.57 -1.76
C ILE A 324 -6.75 10.08 -1.92
N ILE A 325 -7.48 10.71 -1.00
CA ILE A 325 -7.72 12.14 -0.99
C ILE A 325 -7.27 12.70 0.37
N PRO A 326 -6.04 13.20 0.47
CA PRO A 326 -5.57 13.80 1.72
C PRO A 326 -6.16 15.19 1.93
N LEU A 327 -6.53 15.49 3.18
CA LEU A 327 -7.11 16.77 3.60
C LEU A 327 -6.07 17.52 4.43
N TYR A 328 -5.71 18.73 4.04
CA TYR A 328 -4.75 19.54 4.78
C TYR A 328 -5.29 19.97 6.14
N THR A 329 -4.48 19.76 7.18
CA THR A 329 -4.73 20.25 8.55
C THR A 329 -3.52 21.01 9.11
N TYR A 330 -2.39 20.95 8.42
CA TYR A 330 -1.13 21.66 8.63
C TYR A 330 -0.39 21.29 9.92
N THR A 331 -1.04 21.42 11.09
CA THR A 331 -0.38 21.21 12.38
C THR A 331 -0.82 19.90 13.06
N VAL A 332 0.02 19.36 13.92
CA VAL A 332 -0.30 18.16 14.72
C VAL A 332 -1.59 18.37 15.53
N GLU A 333 -1.74 19.53 16.16
CA GLU A 333 -2.90 19.83 17.01
C GLU A 333 -4.19 19.87 16.21
N ASN A 334 -4.21 20.61 15.08
CA ASN A 334 -5.38 20.68 14.19
C ASN A 334 -5.75 19.30 13.66
N THR A 335 -4.74 18.50 13.25
CA THR A 335 -4.97 17.15 12.72
C THR A 335 -5.66 16.24 13.73
N LEU A 336 -5.16 16.24 14.96
CA LEU A 336 -5.71 15.38 16.02
C LEU A 336 -7.09 15.86 16.47
N THR A 337 -7.29 17.18 16.57
CA THR A 337 -8.59 17.77 16.90
C THR A 337 -9.62 17.47 15.83
N ALA A 338 -9.29 17.69 14.56
CA ALA A 338 -10.19 17.39 13.45
C ALA A 338 -10.49 15.88 13.32
N ALA A 339 -9.47 15.02 13.49
CA ALA A 339 -9.68 13.57 13.51
C ALA A 339 -10.69 13.15 14.59
N ARG A 340 -10.58 13.72 15.80
CA ARG A 340 -11.51 13.47 16.90
C ARG A 340 -12.91 13.98 16.58
N GLN A 341 -13.04 15.19 16.08
CA GLN A 341 -14.35 15.77 15.70
C GLN A 341 -15.05 14.96 14.63
N LEU A 342 -14.33 14.55 13.57
CA LEU A 342 -14.86 13.67 12.52
C LEU A 342 -15.26 12.30 13.06
N TYR A 343 -14.43 11.71 13.92
CA TYR A 343 -14.76 10.45 14.56
C TYR A 343 -16.04 10.52 15.39
N ASP A 344 -16.21 11.57 16.20
CA ASP A 344 -17.41 11.76 17.01
C ASP A 344 -18.64 12.06 16.15
N ALA A 345 -18.46 12.74 15.03
CA ALA A 345 -19.53 13.05 14.07
C ALA A 345 -19.90 11.88 13.14
N GLY A 346 -19.15 10.77 13.18
CA GLY A 346 -19.50 9.55 12.46
C GLY A 346 -18.68 9.26 11.20
N VAL A 347 -17.52 9.90 11.01
CA VAL A 347 -16.59 9.64 9.91
C VAL A 347 -15.24 9.21 10.45
N TYR A 348 -14.75 8.04 10.03
CA TYR A 348 -13.41 7.56 10.38
C TYR A 348 -12.39 7.91 9.29
N VAL A 349 -11.33 8.60 9.67
CA VAL A 349 -10.19 8.99 8.83
C VAL A 349 -8.87 8.73 9.55
N ASN A 350 -7.76 8.66 8.82
CA ASN A 350 -6.44 8.42 9.41
C ASN A 350 -5.65 9.73 9.55
N PRO A 351 -5.27 10.16 10.76
CA PRO A 351 -4.35 11.27 10.94
C PRO A 351 -2.93 10.87 10.51
N VAL A 352 -2.29 11.71 9.72
CA VAL A 352 -0.91 11.56 9.26
C VAL A 352 -0.07 12.66 9.86
N LEU A 353 0.90 12.26 10.68
CA LEU A 353 1.72 13.13 11.51
C LEU A 353 3.21 12.85 11.27
N PRO A 354 4.11 13.72 11.70
CA PRO A 354 5.54 13.43 11.68
C PRO A 354 5.84 12.10 12.39
N PRO A 355 6.76 11.26 11.87
CA PRO A 355 7.68 11.55 10.75
C PRO A 355 7.14 11.22 9.35
N ALA A 356 5.88 10.84 9.20
CA ALA A 356 5.30 10.51 7.90
C ALA A 356 5.01 11.74 7.02
N THR A 357 4.95 12.93 7.62
CA THR A 357 4.88 14.23 6.94
C THR A 357 5.77 15.24 7.66
N PRO A 358 6.18 16.36 7.01
CA PRO A 358 6.78 17.48 7.71
C PRO A 358 5.84 18.07 8.78
N PRO A 359 6.35 18.67 9.86
CA PRO A 359 5.51 19.17 10.97
C PRO A 359 4.45 20.21 10.60
N ALA A 360 4.65 20.95 9.50
CA ALA A 360 3.72 21.97 9.00
C ALA A 360 2.82 21.46 7.86
N GLU A 361 2.90 20.16 7.55
CA GLU A 361 2.18 19.53 6.42
C GLU A 361 1.36 18.32 6.88
N CYS A 362 0.95 18.32 8.15
CA CYS A 362 0.07 17.28 8.68
C CYS A 362 -1.26 17.26 7.94
N LEU A 363 -1.83 16.08 7.79
CA LEU A 363 -3.05 15.87 7.04
C LEU A 363 -3.94 14.78 7.64
N LEU A 364 -5.19 14.76 7.24
CA LEU A 364 -6.08 13.62 7.41
C LEU A 364 -6.14 12.85 6.08
N ARG A 365 -5.78 11.59 6.09
CA ARG A 365 -5.84 10.74 4.91
C ARG A 365 -7.22 10.10 4.82
N THR A 366 -7.94 10.40 3.73
CA THR A 366 -9.15 9.67 3.35
C THR A 366 -8.88 8.72 2.19
N SER A 367 -9.57 7.59 2.17
CA SER A 367 -9.51 6.59 1.11
C SER A 367 -10.92 6.11 0.79
N TYR A 368 -11.23 6.01 -0.49
CA TYR A 368 -12.55 5.63 -0.97
C TYR A 368 -12.58 4.18 -1.45
N MET A 369 -13.75 3.56 -1.37
CA MET A 369 -13.99 2.17 -1.77
C MET A 369 -15.03 2.13 -2.90
N ALA A 370 -14.91 1.17 -3.80
CA ALA A 370 -15.85 0.95 -4.90
C ALA A 370 -17.27 0.58 -4.40
N THR A 371 -17.39 0.12 -3.17
CA THR A 371 -18.66 -0.24 -2.53
C THR A 371 -19.34 0.91 -1.79
N LEU A 372 -18.70 2.10 -1.73
CA LEU A 372 -19.38 3.33 -1.28
C LEU A 372 -20.54 3.68 -2.21
N THR A 373 -21.49 4.44 -1.68
CA THR A 373 -22.59 5.03 -2.46
C THR A 373 -22.50 6.54 -2.44
N GLU A 374 -23.02 7.23 -3.46
CA GLU A 374 -23.08 8.67 -3.49
C GLU A 374 -23.72 9.28 -2.23
N PRO A 375 -24.87 8.78 -1.71
CA PRO A 375 -25.43 9.29 -0.48
C PRO A 375 -24.51 9.19 0.76
N LEU A 376 -23.71 8.10 0.87
CA LEU A 376 -22.74 7.97 1.96
C LEU A 376 -21.57 8.94 1.77
N ILE A 377 -21.17 9.18 0.54
CA ILE A 377 -20.14 10.17 0.22
C ILE A 377 -20.65 11.57 0.54
N ASP A 378 -21.90 11.89 0.18
CA ASP A 378 -22.52 13.17 0.48
C ASP A 378 -22.59 13.42 2.01
N GLU A 379 -23.04 12.41 2.78
CA GLU A 379 -23.05 12.46 4.24
C GLU A 379 -21.64 12.73 4.81
N ALA A 380 -20.63 12.00 4.32
CA ALA A 380 -19.25 12.18 4.76
C ALA A 380 -18.68 13.57 4.39
N VAL A 381 -18.97 14.05 3.18
CA VAL A 381 -18.53 15.37 2.68
C VAL A 381 -19.18 16.49 3.49
N GLU A 382 -20.48 16.38 3.85
CA GLU A 382 -21.14 17.36 4.72
C GLU A 382 -20.47 17.42 6.09
N ILE A 383 -20.19 16.27 6.69
CA ILE A 383 -19.52 16.19 8.00
C ILE A 383 -18.09 16.75 7.91
N ILE A 384 -17.31 16.35 6.89
CA ILE A 384 -15.95 16.86 6.68
C ILE A 384 -15.97 18.37 6.44
N GLY A 385 -16.90 18.85 5.63
CA GLY A 385 -17.08 20.28 5.34
C GLY A 385 -17.42 21.11 6.58
N SER A 386 -18.20 20.56 7.51
CA SER A 386 -18.52 21.25 8.77
C SER A 386 -17.34 21.37 9.74
N VAL A 387 -16.32 20.51 9.59
CA VAL A 387 -15.12 20.50 10.46
C VAL A 387 -13.94 21.22 9.82
N LEU A 388 -13.76 21.09 8.49
CA LEU A 388 -12.56 21.55 7.76
C LEU A 388 -12.87 22.61 6.70
N GLY A 389 -14.15 22.88 6.38
CA GLY A 389 -14.53 23.88 5.39
C GLY A 389 -14.19 25.29 5.88
N GLU A 390 -13.64 26.13 4.99
CA GLU A 390 -13.46 27.55 5.30
C GLU A 390 -14.83 28.25 5.25
N GLU A 391 -15.17 28.99 6.30
CA GLU A 391 -16.32 29.93 6.28
C GLU A 391 -16.11 30.96 5.17
N ALA A 392 -17.21 31.35 4.49
CA ALA A 392 -17.20 32.24 3.36
C ALA A 392 -16.89 33.69 3.76
#